data_0d70e8a151b976b42257b4d97f629998
#
_entry.id   0d70e8a151b976b42257b4d97f629998
#
_cell.length_a   1.000
_cell.length_b   1.000
_cell.length_c   1.000
_cell.angle_alpha   90.00
_cell.angle_beta   90.00
_cell.angle_gamma   90.00
#
_symmetry.space_group_name_H-M   'P 1'
#
loop_
_entity.id
_entity.type
_entity.pdbx_description
1 polymer ?
#
loop_
_entity_poly.entity_id
_entity_poly.type
_entity_poly.pdbx_seq_one_letter_code
_entity_poly.pdbx_strand_id
1 'polypeptide(L)'
;IYESIAAIPDSAISTSPALFSIPGGTTKVAITEANVYDYPGLYLQPAGGEKIRGHWAGYPKTVLDSDTAEVNRYYSMHLVETREDYIAKISGKRSLPWRVVIASDRDADLLNNELVYLLADPCEIDDTSWIEPGASAWEWWHKAVLDGVDFPNGNKNLSLELYKYYVDWAAEHGVRYMTLDAGWSESYLAELCRYAADKGVGIFVWTWASCPLETPFDWVKKMKAYG
;
A
#
# COMPACT_ATOMS: atom_id res chain seq x y z
N ILE A 1 -8.98 -6.16 18.35
CA ILE A 1 -10.34 -5.57 18.37
C ILE A 1 -10.57 -5.05 19.78
N TYR A 2 -11.04 -3.82 19.93
CA TYR A 2 -11.39 -3.20 21.20
C TYR A 2 -12.91 -3.11 21.30
N GLU A 3 -13.45 -3.34 22.51
CA GLU A 3 -14.90 -3.31 22.74
C GLU A 3 -15.47 -1.89 22.77
N SER A 4 -14.64 -0.90 23.16
CA SER A 4 -15.01 0.51 23.15
C SER A 4 -13.77 1.38 22.93
N ILE A 5 -13.98 2.64 22.58
CA ILE A 5 -12.89 3.63 22.46
C ILE A 5 -12.17 3.80 23.80
N ALA A 6 -12.91 3.78 24.91
CA ALA A 6 -12.34 3.91 26.25
C ALA A 6 -11.41 2.73 26.63
N ALA A 7 -11.54 1.57 26.00
CA ALA A 7 -10.68 0.42 26.20
C ALA A 7 -9.37 0.48 25.39
N ILE A 8 -9.24 1.42 24.46
CA ILE A 8 -8.02 1.60 23.66
C ILE A 8 -6.97 2.31 24.55
N PRO A 9 -5.76 1.76 24.68
CA PRO A 9 -4.69 2.44 25.43
C PRO A 9 -4.41 3.84 24.89
N ASP A 10 -4.18 4.81 25.75
CA ASP A 10 -3.94 6.21 25.37
C ASP A 10 -2.74 6.39 24.42
N SER A 11 -1.77 5.47 24.50
CA SER A 11 -0.60 5.45 23.62
C SER A 11 -0.83 4.77 22.27
N ALA A 12 -1.96 4.09 22.09
CA ALA A 12 -2.25 3.40 20.85
C ALA A 12 -2.70 4.39 19.77
N ILE A 13 -2.29 4.12 18.53
CA ILE A 13 -2.72 4.84 17.35
C ILE A 13 -3.35 3.84 16.37
N SER A 14 -4.35 4.29 15.64
CA SER A 14 -4.97 3.56 14.53
C SER A 14 -4.67 4.26 13.22
N THR A 15 -4.45 3.49 12.18
CA THR A 15 -4.35 4.04 10.81
C THR A 15 -5.73 4.48 10.29
N SER A 16 -5.75 5.37 9.33
CA SER A 16 -6.91 5.69 8.49
C SER A 16 -6.90 4.77 7.25
N PRO A 17 -8.04 4.27 6.74
CA PRO A 17 -9.39 4.42 7.29
C PRO A 17 -9.62 3.58 8.55
N ALA A 18 -10.45 4.09 9.46
CA ALA A 18 -10.84 3.39 10.68
C ALA A 18 -12.36 3.31 10.82
N LEU A 19 -12.87 2.18 11.30
CA LEU A 19 -14.28 1.91 11.47
C LEU A 19 -14.62 1.74 12.95
N PHE A 20 -15.65 2.45 13.40
CA PHE A 20 -16.14 2.42 14.77
C PHE A 20 -17.63 2.09 14.79
N SER A 21 -18.06 1.36 15.82
CA SER A 21 -19.48 1.18 16.14
C SER A 21 -19.88 2.15 17.24
N ILE A 22 -21.05 2.77 17.10
CA ILE A 22 -21.61 3.62 18.16
C ILE A 22 -22.32 2.74 19.20
N PRO A 23 -21.95 2.84 20.48
CA PRO A 23 -22.57 2.04 21.53
C PRO A 23 -24.09 2.21 21.60
N GLY A 24 -24.82 1.12 21.79
CA GLY A 24 -26.27 1.12 21.97
C GLY A 24 -27.09 1.28 20.68
N GLY A 25 -26.46 1.29 19.50
CA GLY A 25 -27.13 1.41 18.21
C GLY A 25 -26.53 0.51 17.13
N THR A 26 -27.08 0.62 15.93
CA THR A 26 -26.57 -0.03 14.70
C THR A 26 -25.60 0.85 13.93
N THR A 27 -25.50 2.13 14.28
CA THR A 27 -24.70 3.12 13.56
C THR A 27 -23.22 2.77 13.61
N LYS A 28 -22.60 2.76 12.44
CA LYS A 28 -21.14 2.69 12.27
C LYS A 28 -20.62 3.98 11.67
N VAL A 29 -19.39 4.32 12.05
CA VAL A 29 -18.71 5.52 11.60
C VAL A 29 -17.35 5.13 11.02
N ALA A 30 -17.15 5.43 9.74
CA ALA A 30 -15.85 5.33 9.11
C ALA A 30 -15.19 6.71 9.07
N ILE A 31 -13.92 6.77 9.47
CA ILE A 31 -13.12 8.00 9.44
C ILE A 31 -11.94 7.78 8.50
N THR A 32 -11.81 8.66 7.51
CA THR A 32 -10.75 8.57 6.50
C THR A 32 -10.36 9.96 5.99
N GLU A 33 -9.56 9.99 4.95
CA GLU A 33 -9.09 11.20 4.29
C GLU A 33 -9.36 11.14 2.78
N ALA A 34 -9.39 12.29 2.15
CA ALA A 34 -9.36 12.41 0.70
C ALA A 34 -8.43 13.54 0.28
N ASN A 35 -7.92 13.47 -0.94
CA ASN A 35 -7.06 14.48 -1.55
C ASN A 35 -5.79 14.75 -0.74
N VAL A 36 -5.10 13.70 -0.33
CA VAL A 36 -3.88 13.78 0.50
C VAL A 36 -2.66 13.96 -0.39
N TYR A 37 -2.30 15.21 -0.67
CA TYR A 37 -1.11 15.59 -1.42
C TYR A 37 -0.12 16.33 -0.54
N ASP A 38 1.12 15.90 -0.53
CA ASP A 38 2.22 16.54 0.19
C ASP A 38 1.84 16.93 1.63
N TYR A 39 1.22 15.98 2.33
CA TYR A 39 0.73 16.14 3.70
C TYR A 39 0.83 14.82 4.45
N PRO A 40 1.20 14.82 5.76
CA PRO A 40 1.26 13.59 6.53
C PRO A 40 -0.13 12.97 6.69
N GLY A 41 -0.19 11.65 6.52
CA GLY A 41 -1.43 10.88 6.67
C GLY A 41 -2.00 10.94 8.08
N LEU A 42 -3.33 10.82 8.18
CA LEU A 42 -4.07 10.84 9.44
C LEU A 42 -3.90 9.51 10.19
N TYR A 43 -3.50 9.61 11.44
CA TYR A 43 -3.73 8.57 12.45
C TYR A 43 -4.80 9.03 13.43
N LEU A 44 -5.41 8.09 14.11
CA LEU A 44 -6.41 8.34 15.14
C LEU A 44 -5.89 7.86 16.49
N GLN A 45 -6.12 8.65 17.54
CA GLN A 45 -5.68 8.35 18.88
C GLN A 45 -6.83 8.61 19.87
N PRO A 46 -6.97 7.79 20.95
CA PRO A 46 -7.89 8.09 22.04
C PRO A 46 -7.65 9.48 22.64
N ALA A 47 -8.72 10.13 23.05
CA ALA A 47 -8.67 11.45 23.67
C ALA A 47 -9.41 11.51 25.01
N GLY A 48 -9.47 10.36 25.69
CA GLY A 48 -10.15 10.14 26.95
C GLY A 48 -11.64 9.81 26.77
N GLY A 49 -12.15 8.81 27.51
CA GLY A 49 -13.51 8.30 27.38
C GLY A 49 -13.80 7.83 25.95
N GLU A 50 -14.97 8.13 25.46
CA GLU A 50 -15.43 7.76 24.10
C GLU A 50 -15.05 8.80 23.03
N LYS A 51 -13.88 9.44 23.16
CA LYS A 51 -13.41 10.46 22.23
C LYS A 51 -12.20 9.99 21.45
N ILE A 52 -12.16 10.35 20.16
CA ILE A 52 -11.01 10.16 19.27
C ILE A 52 -10.56 11.50 18.72
N ARG A 53 -9.27 11.67 18.59
CA ARG A 53 -8.63 12.82 17.93
C ARG A 53 -7.75 12.38 16.77
N GLY A 54 -7.57 13.27 15.81
CA GLY A 54 -6.52 13.12 14.80
C GLY A 54 -5.14 13.22 15.42
N HIS A 55 -4.22 12.39 14.94
CA HIS A 55 -2.83 12.37 15.36
C HIS A 55 -1.92 12.35 14.14
N TRP A 56 -0.86 13.15 14.16
CA TRP A 56 0.17 13.19 13.11
C TRP A 56 1.54 13.13 13.76
N ALA A 57 2.46 12.46 13.08
CA ALA A 57 3.85 12.50 13.52
C ALA A 57 4.41 13.92 13.43
N GLY A 58 5.03 14.39 14.49
CA GLY A 58 5.74 15.67 14.48
C GLY A 58 6.87 15.68 13.45
N TYR A 59 7.22 16.86 12.94
CA TYR A 59 8.31 17.03 11.99
C TYR A 59 9.62 16.48 12.56
N PRO A 60 10.43 15.74 11.77
CA PRO A 60 11.73 15.25 12.24
C PRO A 60 12.65 16.39 12.69
N LYS A 61 13.20 16.27 13.90
CA LYS A 61 14.17 17.22 14.45
C LYS A 61 15.57 16.63 14.42
N THR A 62 15.75 15.48 15.04
CA THR A 62 16.99 14.71 15.00
C THR A 62 16.74 13.41 14.27
N VAL A 63 17.55 13.17 13.26
CA VAL A 63 17.50 11.95 12.45
C VAL A 63 18.84 11.24 12.61
N LEU A 64 18.79 9.97 12.99
CA LEU A 64 19.98 9.13 13.05
C LEU A 64 20.40 8.73 11.64
N ASP A 65 21.69 8.76 11.40
CA ASP A 65 22.26 8.32 10.12
C ASP A 65 21.99 6.82 9.92
N SER A 66 21.57 6.43 8.72
CA SER A 66 21.21 5.06 8.40
C SER A 66 22.33 4.05 8.60
N ASP A 67 23.60 4.51 8.52
CA ASP A 67 24.80 3.67 8.66
C ASP A 67 25.05 3.21 10.10
N THR A 68 24.44 3.87 11.08
CA THR A 68 24.63 3.56 12.52
C THR A 68 23.47 2.79 13.16
N ALA A 69 22.32 2.70 12.49
CA ALA A 69 21.17 2.02 13.02
C ALA A 69 21.08 0.58 12.47
N GLU A 70 21.23 -0.41 13.36
CA GLU A 70 20.93 -1.83 13.06
C GLU A 70 19.54 -2.06 12.47
N VAL A 71 18.70 -1.03 12.48
CA VAL A 71 17.26 -1.10 12.21
C VAL A 71 16.95 -1.18 10.72
N ASN A 72 17.89 -0.89 9.79
CA ASN A 72 17.46 -0.68 8.41
C ASN A 72 18.31 -1.23 7.28
N ARG A 73 18.71 -2.48 7.43
CA ARG A 73 19.27 -3.24 6.32
C ARG A 73 18.31 -3.37 5.10
N TYR A 74 17.01 -3.08 5.29
CA TYR A 74 15.97 -3.33 4.28
C TYR A 74 15.25 -2.08 3.76
N TYR A 75 15.29 -0.93 4.45
CA TYR A 75 14.32 0.13 4.15
C TYR A 75 14.92 1.47 3.75
N SER A 76 16.22 1.68 3.81
CA SER A 76 16.86 3.01 3.58
C SER A 76 16.10 4.15 4.26
N MET A 77 15.47 3.85 5.41
CA MET A 77 14.68 4.82 6.17
C MET A 77 15.52 5.40 7.28
N HIS A 78 15.47 6.71 7.44
CA HIS A 78 16.12 7.37 8.56
C HIS A 78 15.29 7.20 9.82
N LEU A 79 15.93 6.74 10.91
CA LEU A 79 15.29 6.67 12.21
C LEU A 79 15.19 8.08 12.80
N VAL A 80 13.98 8.54 13.07
CA VAL A 80 13.72 9.81 13.73
C VAL A 80 13.85 9.64 15.24
N GLU A 81 14.88 10.21 15.83
CA GLU A 81 15.14 10.14 17.28
C GLU A 81 14.26 11.15 18.04
N THR A 82 14.22 12.40 17.58
CA THR A 82 13.40 13.44 18.19
C THR A 82 12.56 14.16 17.15
N ARG A 83 11.44 14.74 17.59
CA ARG A 83 10.49 15.44 16.72
C ARG A 83 10.24 16.84 17.24
N GLU A 84 9.87 17.73 16.34
CA GLU A 84 9.37 19.07 16.67
C GLU A 84 7.92 19.00 17.15
N ASP A 85 7.42 20.08 17.74
CA ASP A 85 6.05 20.24 18.22
C ASP A 85 5.06 20.67 17.12
N TYR A 86 5.50 20.69 15.88
CA TYR A 86 4.68 20.95 14.68
C TYR A 86 4.85 19.80 13.67
N ILE A 87 3.87 19.64 12.78
CA ILE A 87 3.88 18.57 11.76
C ILE A 87 4.52 19.01 10.44
N ALA A 88 4.41 20.30 10.10
CA ALA A 88 4.97 20.87 8.89
C ALA A 88 5.14 22.38 9.02
N LYS A 89 6.07 22.95 8.25
CA LYS A 89 6.18 24.38 8.01
C LYS A 89 5.75 24.66 6.59
N ILE A 90 4.79 25.55 6.41
CA ILE A 90 4.28 25.93 5.10
C ILE A 90 4.48 27.43 4.87
N SER A 91 4.64 27.82 3.61
CA SER A 91 4.67 29.22 3.19
C SER A 91 3.52 29.48 2.23
N GLY A 92 2.85 30.62 2.40
CA GLY A 92 1.76 31.03 1.52
C GLY A 92 0.47 30.22 1.72
N LYS A 93 -0.35 30.15 0.67
CA LYS A 93 -1.62 29.44 0.64
C LYS A 93 -1.41 28.03 0.09
N ARG A 94 -2.11 27.06 0.66
CA ARG A 94 -2.19 25.69 0.13
C ARG A 94 -3.53 25.06 0.44
N SER A 95 -3.91 24.07 -0.36
CA SER A 95 -5.01 23.16 -0.05
C SER A 95 -4.57 22.15 1.01
N LEU A 96 -5.50 21.78 1.87
CA LEU A 96 -5.32 20.74 2.89
C LEU A 96 -6.18 19.54 2.55
N PRO A 97 -5.79 18.32 2.96
CA PRO A 97 -6.62 17.14 2.78
C PRO A 97 -7.97 17.25 3.45
N TRP A 98 -8.96 16.63 2.87
CA TRP A 98 -10.27 16.46 3.49
C TRP A 98 -10.21 15.44 4.63
N ARG A 99 -10.93 15.72 5.71
CA ARG A 99 -11.23 14.76 6.76
C ARG A 99 -12.66 14.27 6.54
N VAL A 100 -12.79 12.99 6.21
CA VAL A 100 -14.04 12.39 5.80
C VAL A 100 -14.60 11.54 6.94
N VAL A 101 -15.83 11.83 7.34
CA VAL A 101 -16.58 11.03 8.32
C VAL A 101 -17.85 10.53 7.65
N ILE A 102 -17.99 9.22 7.58
CA ILE A 102 -19.13 8.54 6.98
C ILE A 102 -19.85 7.80 8.09
N ALA A 103 -21.11 8.12 8.32
CA ALA A 103 -21.94 7.45 9.31
C ALA A 103 -23.16 6.82 8.66
N SER A 104 -23.46 5.56 8.98
CA SER A 104 -24.66 4.86 8.51
C SER A 104 -25.08 3.79 9.49
N ASP A 105 -26.39 3.54 9.52
CA ASP A 105 -27.00 2.41 10.24
C ASP A 105 -26.98 1.11 9.40
N ARG A 106 -26.51 1.19 8.17
CA ARG A 106 -26.45 0.08 7.21
C ARG A 106 -25.03 -0.09 6.70
N ASP A 107 -24.47 -1.28 6.86
CA ASP A 107 -23.11 -1.60 6.42
C ASP A 107 -22.91 -1.43 4.90
N ALA A 108 -23.95 -1.75 4.12
CA ALA A 108 -23.92 -1.60 2.66
C ALA A 108 -23.67 -0.15 2.20
N ASP A 109 -24.13 0.84 2.95
CA ASP A 109 -23.95 2.26 2.61
C ASP A 109 -22.49 2.70 2.80
N LEU A 110 -21.74 2.03 3.69
CA LEU A 110 -20.30 2.28 3.86
C LEU A 110 -19.50 1.72 2.69
N LEU A 111 -19.87 0.54 2.18
CA LEU A 111 -19.22 -0.10 1.03
C LEU A 111 -19.47 0.68 -0.28
N ASN A 112 -20.64 1.22 -0.45
CA ASN A 112 -21.05 1.96 -1.66
C ASN A 112 -20.80 3.47 -1.55
N ASN A 113 -20.03 3.92 -0.57
CA ASN A 113 -19.79 5.33 -0.35
C ASN A 113 -18.66 5.85 -1.26
N GLU A 114 -18.94 6.88 -2.04
CA GLU A 114 -18.01 7.47 -3.00
C GLU A 114 -17.41 8.82 -2.54
N LEU A 115 -17.59 9.23 -1.29
CA LEU A 115 -17.14 10.55 -0.80
C LEU A 115 -15.66 10.78 -1.00
N VAL A 116 -14.81 9.76 -0.84
CA VAL A 116 -13.36 9.90 -1.05
C VAL A 116 -13.08 10.28 -2.49
N TYR A 117 -13.75 9.67 -3.46
CA TYR A 117 -13.59 9.97 -4.88
C TYR A 117 -14.18 11.32 -5.26
N LEU A 118 -15.35 11.67 -4.70
CA LEU A 118 -16.02 12.96 -4.96
C LEU A 118 -15.22 14.15 -4.41
N LEU A 119 -14.42 13.94 -3.39
CA LEU A 119 -13.58 14.97 -2.76
C LEU A 119 -12.13 14.99 -3.29
N ALA A 120 -11.78 14.03 -4.13
CA ALA A 120 -10.49 14.00 -4.79
C ALA A 120 -10.46 14.93 -6.01
N ASP A 121 -9.25 15.40 -6.35
CA ASP A 121 -9.06 16.13 -7.60
C ASP A 121 -9.37 15.23 -8.80
N PRO A 122 -9.80 15.78 -9.93
CA PRO A 122 -10.04 15.00 -11.15
C PRO A 122 -8.79 14.24 -11.59
N CYS A 123 -8.99 13.09 -12.24
CA CYS A 123 -7.90 12.34 -12.83
C CYS A 123 -7.21 13.19 -13.92
N GLU A 124 -5.88 13.30 -13.83
CA GLU A 124 -5.06 14.03 -14.81
C GLU A 124 -4.54 13.14 -15.95
N ILE A 125 -4.87 11.84 -15.94
CA ILE A 125 -4.48 10.90 -16.98
C ILE A 125 -5.53 10.93 -18.08
N ASP A 126 -5.14 11.39 -19.27
CA ASP A 126 -6.06 11.54 -20.42
C ASP A 126 -6.61 10.20 -20.92
N ASP A 127 -5.77 9.17 -20.96
CA ASP A 127 -6.16 7.82 -21.39
C ASP A 127 -5.93 6.81 -20.25
N THR A 128 -7.02 6.33 -19.69
CA THR A 128 -7.04 5.32 -18.62
C THR A 128 -7.44 3.92 -19.12
N SER A 129 -7.61 3.73 -20.43
CA SER A 129 -8.10 2.48 -21.02
C SER A 129 -7.16 1.28 -20.78
N TRP A 130 -5.88 1.54 -20.52
CA TRP A 130 -4.88 0.54 -20.19
C TRP A 130 -4.95 0.03 -18.73
N ILE A 131 -5.72 0.71 -17.86
CA ILE A 131 -5.90 0.31 -16.47
C ILE A 131 -7.04 -0.72 -16.41
N GLU A 132 -6.68 -1.98 -16.30
CA GLU A 132 -7.64 -3.05 -16.25
C GLU A 132 -7.60 -3.74 -14.88
N PRO A 133 -8.62 -3.54 -14.02
CA PRO A 133 -8.69 -4.23 -12.73
C PRO A 133 -8.77 -5.75 -12.90
N GLY A 134 -8.11 -6.48 -12.00
CA GLY A 134 -8.15 -7.94 -12.02
C GLY A 134 -7.46 -8.57 -10.82
N ALA A 135 -7.70 -9.86 -10.63
CA ALA A 135 -6.98 -10.65 -9.64
C ALA A 135 -5.54 -10.89 -10.09
N SER A 136 -4.64 -11.02 -9.13
CA SER A 136 -3.24 -11.35 -9.36
C SER A 136 -2.84 -12.60 -8.57
N ALA A 137 -2.15 -13.52 -9.21
CA ALA A 137 -1.40 -14.55 -8.51
C ALA A 137 -0.17 -13.92 -7.83
N TRP A 138 0.23 -14.47 -6.68
CA TRP A 138 1.32 -13.92 -5.89
C TRP A 138 2.04 -15.01 -5.10
N GLU A 139 3.32 -15.25 -5.39
CA GLU A 139 4.08 -16.35 -4.85
C GLU A 139 4.45 -16.21 -3.38
N TRP A 140 4.58 -14.99 -2.89
CA TRP A 140 5.02 -14.73 -1.53
C TRP A 140 4.06 -15.27 -0.47
N TRP A 141 2.76 -15.36 -0.77
CA TRP A 141 1.72 -15.75 0.18
C TRP A 141 2.02 -17.08 0.91
N HIS A 142 2.63 -18.03 0.21
CA HIS A 142 3.03 -19.32 0.77
C HIS A 142 4.52 -19.61 0.54
N LYS A 143 5.35 -18.56 0.50
CA LYS A 143 6.80 -18.62 0.36
C LYS A 143 7.27 -19.31 -0.93
N ALA A 144 6.50 -19.18 -1.99
CA ALA A 144 6.78 -19.78 -3.30
C ALA A 144 7.00 -21.29 -3.25
N VAL A 145 6.41 -21.98 -2.27
CA VAL A 145 6.51 -23.45 -2.15
C VAL A 145 5.43 -24.10 -3.01
N LEU A 146 5.84 -25.03 -3.87
CA LEU A 146 4.97 -25.80 -4.76
C LEU A 146 5.15 -27.29 -4.48
N ASP A 147 4.03 -28.00 -4.34
CA ASP A 147 4.02 -29.46 -4.22
C ASP A 147 3.86 -30.11 -5.58
N GLY A 148 4.51 -31.28 -5.78
CA GLY A 148 4.32 -32.10 -6.97
C GLY A 148 5.02 -31.60 -8.24
N VAL A 149 5.94 -30.66 -8.13
CA VAL A 149 6.80 -30.20 -9.23
C VAL A 149 8.20 -30.79 -9.12
N ASP A 150 8.90 -30.94 -10.24
CA ASP A 150 10.23 -31.56 -10.35
C ASP A 150 11.37 -30.55 -10.45
N PHE A 151 11.10 -29.26 -10.24
CA PHE A 151 12.08 -28.20 -10.23
C PHE A 151 12.21 -27.54 -8.83
N PRO A 152 13.38 -26.93 -8.52
CA PRO A 152 13.57 -26.23 -7.26
C PRO A 152 12.60 -25.05 -7.11
N ASN A 153 11.92 -24.98 -5.97
CA ASN A 153 10.95 -23.93 -5.66
C ASN A 153 11.13 -23.42 -4.23
N GLY A 154 10.33 -22.42 -3.84
CA GLY A 154 10.45 -21.73 -2.56
C GLY A 154 11.29 -20.45 -2.67
N ASN A 155 11.28 -19.59 -1.61
CA ASN A 155 11.88 -18.25 -1.57
C ASN A 155 13.35 -18.17 -2.02
N LYS A 156 14.08 -19.28 -1.92
CA LYS A 156 15.50 -19.34 -2.31
C LYS A 156 15.72 -19.76 -3.76
N ASN A 157 14.64 -20.11 -4.45
CA ASN A 157 14.67 -20.68 -5.79
C ASN A 157 13.72 -19.92 -6.72
N LEU A 158 13.68 -18.58 -6.61
CA LEU A 158 12.89 -17.71 -7.48
C LEU A 158 13.50 -17.70 -8.87
N SER A 159 13.00 -18.56 -9.74
CA SER A 159 13.53 -18.81 -11.07
C SER A 159 12.48 -18.49 -12.15
N LEU A 160 12.95 -18.36 -13.39
CA LEU A 160 12.06 -18.23 -14.53
C LEU A 160 11.04 -19.39 -14.62
N GLU A 161 11.48 -20.60 -14.32
CA GLU A 161 10.64 -21.80 -14.35
C GLU A 161 9.52 -21.75 -13.32
N LEU A 162 9.85 -21.33 -12.09
CA LEU A 162 8.87 -21.08 -11.03
C LEU A 162 7.82 -20.04 -11.48
N TYR A 163 8.25 -18.91 -12.01
CA TYR A 163 7.31 -17.87 -12.44
C TYR A 163 6.49 -18.27 -13.66
N LYS A 164 7.04 -19.05 -14.60
CA LYS A 164 6.27 -19.63 -15.69
C LYS A 164 5.15 -20.55 -15.19
N TYR A 165 5.41 -21.33 -14.15
CA TYR A 165 4.38 -22.15 -13.50
C TYR A 165 3.22 -21.28 -12.95
N TYR A 166 3.52 -20.18 -12.27
CA TYR A 166 2.48 -19.26 -11.77
C TYR A 166 1.72 -18.57 -12.91
N VAL A 167 2.39 -18.21 -13.98
CA VAL A 167 1.76 -17.66 -15.19
C VAL A 167 0.81 -18.69 -15.83
N ASP A 168 1.23 -19.94 -15.94
CA ASP A 168 0.39 -21.02 -16.47
C ASP A 168 -0.84 -21.23 -15.61
N TRP A 169 -0.66 -21.30 -14.30
CA TRP A 169 -1.76 -21.42 -13.36
C TRP A 169 -2.71 -20.22 -13.46
N ALA A 170 -2.20 -19.00 -13.55
CA ALA A 170 -3.01 -17.80 -13.69
C ALA A 170 -3.84 -17.84 -14.99
N ALA A 171 -3.23 -18.20 -16.11
CA ALA A 171 -3.92 -18.34 -17.40
C ALA A 171 -5.03 -19.40 -17.35
N GLU A 172 -4.75 -20.57 -16.78
CA GLU A 172 -5.72 -21.67 -16.66
C GLU A 172 -6.93 -21.31 -15.78
N HIS A 173 -6.73 -20.47 -14.76
CA HIS A 173 -7.78 -20.09 -13.82
C HIS A 173 -8.41 -18.72 -14.09
N GLY A 174 -8.08 -18.09 -15.22
CA GLY A 174 -8.61 -16.78 -15.58
C GLY A 174 -8.15 -15.64 -14.66
N VAL A 175 -7.01 -15.82 -13.99
CA VAL A 175 -6.36 -14.80 -13.17
C VAL A 175 -5.54 -13.90 -14.09
N ARG A 176 -5.83 -12.60 -14.06
CA ARG A 176 -5.34 -11.66 -15.06
C ARG A 176 -3.87 -11.33 -14.92
N TYR A 177 -3.33 -11.36 -13.71
CA TYR A 177 -1.98 -10.89 -13.41
C TYR A 177 -1.18 -11.90 -12.60
N MET A 178 0.14 -11.78 -12.71
CA MET A 178 1.10 -12.39 -11.80
C MET A 178 1.97 -11.30 -11.19
N THR A 179 2.03 -11.22 -9.86
CA THR A 179 2.89 -10.30 -9.12
C THR A 179 4.16 -11.01 -8.68
N LEU A 180 5.31 -10.48 -9.07
CA LEU A 180 6.63 -10.91 -8.62
C LEU A 180 7.00 -10.10 -7.37
N ASP A 181 7.15 -10.76 -6.23
CA ASP A 181 7.59 -10.14 -4.97
C ASP A 181 9.13 -10.03 -4.90
N ALA A 182 9.64 -9.59 -3.78
CA ALA A 182 11.07 -9.39 -3.56
C ALA A 182 11.90 -10.63 -3.93
N GLY A 183 13.00 -10.41 -4.66
CA GLY A 183 13.94 -11.47 -5.04
C GLY A 183 13.86 -11.91 -6.50
N TRP A 184 12.93 -11.37 -7.29
CA TRP A 184 12.95 -11.58 -8.73
C TRP A 184 14.22 -11.00 -9.38
N SER A 185 14.58 -11.49 -10.57
CA SER A 185 15.78 -11.07 -11.29
C SER A 185 15.46 -10.47 -12.65
N GLU A 186 16.13 -9.37 -12.99
CA GLU A 186 16.05 -8.80 -14.33
C GLU A 186 16.54 -9.75 -15.42
N SER A 187 17.40 -10.70 -15.10
CA SER A 187 18.00 -11.60 -16.08
C SER A 187 17.00 -12.42 -16.90
N TYR A 188 15.84 -12.69 -16.33
CA TYR A 188 14.77 -13.43 -17.00
C TYR A 188 13.49 -12.61 -17.23
N LEU A 189 13.44 -11.37 -16.77
CA LEU A 189 12.19 -10.60 -16.78
C LEU A 189 11.64 -10.42 -18.20
N ALA A 190 12.49 -10.07 -19.18
CA ALA A 190 12.07 -9.92 -20.57
C ALA A 190 11.48 -11.20 -21.18
N GLU A 191 12.03 -12.36 -20.82
CA GLU A 191 11.50 -13.64 -21.27
C GLU A 191 10.18 -13.95 -20.60
N LEU A 192 10.08 -13.72 -19.29
CA LEU A 192 8.86 -13.94 -18.52
C LEU A 192 7.72 -13.05 -19.02
N CYS A 193 7.96 -11.76 -19.26
CA CYS A 193 6.94 -10.84 -19.78
C CYS A 193 6.39 -11.31 -21.12
N ARG A 194 7.26 -11.72 -22.06
CA ARG A 194 6.81 -12.30 -23.35
C ARG A 194 5.97 -13.56 -23.15
N TYR A 195 6.45 -14.47 -22.33
CA TYR A 195 5.75 -15.71 -22.02
C TYR A 195 4.37 -15.46 -21.41
N ALA A 196 4.26 -14.51 -20.50
CA ALA A 196 3.00 -14.13 -19.86
C ALA A 196 2.05 -13.44 -20.85
N ALA A 197 2.55 -12.54 -21.69
CA ALA A 197 1.77 -11.85 -22.72
C ALA A 197 1.16 -12.85 -23.72
N ASP A 198 1.92 -13.86 -24.16
CA ASP A 198 1.43 -14.92 -25.07
C ASP A 198 0.26 -15.72 -24.44
N LYS A 199 0.14 -15.71 -23.12
CA LYS A 199 -0.94 -16.37 -22.35
C LYS A 199 -2.02 -15.41 -21.86
N GLY A 200 -1.92 -14.12 -22.17
CA GLY A 200 -2.86 -13.09 -21.74
C GLY A 200 -2.75 -12.73 -20.24
N VAL A 201 -1.60 -12.98 -19.63
CA VAL A 201 -1.32 -12.65 -18.21
C VAL A 201 -0.38 -11.46 -18.14
N GLY A 202 -0.77 -10.41 -17.40
CA GLY A 202 0.08 -9.26 -17.14
C GLY A 202 1.05 -9.52 -15.99
N ILE A 203 2.22 -8.90 -16.02
CA ILE A 203 3.23 -9.02 -14.95
C ILE A 203 3.30 -7.73 -14.14
N PHE A 204 3.16 -7.83 -12.82
CA PHE A 204 3.55 -6.79 -11.87
C PHE A 204 4.87 -7.15 -11.22
N VAL A 205 5.74 -6.18 -11.04
CA VAL A 205 6.98 -6.34 -10.28
C VAL A 205 6.93 -5.48 -9.03
N TRP A 206 7.22 -6.10 -7.89
CA TRP A 206 7.35 -5.41 -6.64
C TRP A 206 8.80 -4.94 -6.41
N THR A 207 8.95 -3.77 -5.83
CA THR A 207 10.24 -3.29 -5.36
C THR A 207 10.08 -2.40 -4.12
N TRP A 208 11.15 -2.21 -3.37
CA TRP A 208 11.17 -1.26 -2.28
C TRP A 208 11.02 0.17 -2.80
N ALA A 209 10.28 1.01 -2.10
CA ALA A 209 10.10 2.42 -2.47
C ALA A 209 11.43 3.18 -2.56
N SER A 210 12.44 2.79 -1.81
CA SER A 210 13.79 3.35 -1.87
C SER A 210 14.52 3.06 -3.18
N CYS A 211 14.21 1.95 -3.85
CA CYS A 211 14.89 1.56 -5.09
C CYS A 211 14.63 2.56 -6.25
N PRO A 212 13.39 2.97 -6.54
CA PRO A 212 13.09 3.93 -7.59
C PRO A 212 13.19 5.41 -7.16
N LEU A 213 13.40 5.72 -5.86
CA LEU A 213 13.37 7.11 -5.37
C LEU A 213 14.50 7.98 -5.91
N GLU A 214 15.67 7.41 -6.23
CA GLU A 214 16.78 8.16 -6.81
C GLU A 214 16.55 8.48 -8.28
N THR A 215 15.98 7.53 -9.03
CA THR A 215 15.70 7.65 -10.47
C THR A 215 14.34 7.03 -10.84
N PRO A 216 13.23 7.51 -10.26
CA PRO A 216 11.93 6.83 -10.39
C PRO A 216 11.45 6.73 -11.84
N PHE A 217 11.65 7.78 -12.64
CA PHE A 217 11.22 7.78 -14.04
C PHE A 217 12.06 6.85 -14.90
N ASP A 218 13.36 6.76 -14.67
CA ASP A 218 14.24 5.87 -15.43
C ASP A 218 13.96 4.41 -15.09
N TRP A 219 13.69 4.12 -13.82
CA TRP A 219 13.29 2.79 -13.40
C TRP A 219 11.96 2.36 -14.05
N VAL A 220 10.94 3.22 -14.02
CA VAL A 220 9.64 2.96 -14.68
C VAL A 220 9.80 2.76 -16.18
N LYS A 221 10.60 3.61 -16.87
CA LYS A 221 10.90 3.45 -18.29
C LYS A 221 11.58 2.13 -18.58
N LYS A 222 12.52 1.74 -17.75
CA LYS A 222 13.22 0.46 -17.85
C LYS A 222 12.25 -0.72 -17.71
N MET A 223 11.37 -0.68 -16.71
CA MET A 223 10.36 -1.72 -16.50
C MET A 223 9.41 -1.80 -17.70
N LYS A 224 8.93 -0.66 -18.18
CA LYS A 224 8.07 -0.59 -19.38
C LYS A 224 8.73 -1.19 -20.65
N ALA A 225 10.04 -1.20 -20.73
CA ALA A 225 10.75 -1.78 -21.89
C ALA A 225 10.72 -3.32 -21.93
N TYR A 226 10.32 -3.96 -20.84
CA TYR A 226 10.16 -5.42 -20.79
C TYR A 226 8.77 -5.90 -21.25
N GLY A 227 7.77 -5.01 -21.32
CA GLY A 227 6.44 -5.33 -21.80
C GLY A 227 5.33 -4.57 -21.13
#